data_51d39313c24f98060eaac25d40fca5e0
#
_entry.id   51d39313c24f98060eaac25d40fca5e0
#
_cell.length_a   1.000
_cell.length_b   1.000
_cell.length_c   1.000
_cell.angle_alpha   90.00
_cell.angle_beta   90.00
_cell.angle_gamma   90.00
#
_symmetry.space_group_name_H-M   'P 1'
#
loop_
_entity.id
_entity.type
_entity.pdbx_description
1 polymer ?
#
loop_
_entity_poly.entity_id
_entity_poly.type
_entity_poly.pdbx_seq_one_letter_code
_entity_poly.pdbx_strand_id
1 'polypeptide(L)'
;MNKNTPVIPPLILIVEDVHETRDGLEKLLTADGYRVSLARNEEDAIDSAQFKRPDLILVSLAGLSNEVIVAARRIRESADVGETVPVVIFCVDAIGEGSEVRIEHNVYLTRPDNFNQLRRLLARVLPKPDHIPVGC
;
A
#
# COMPACT_ATOMS: atom_id res chain seq x y z
N MET A 1 17.29 24.54 17.77
CA MET A 1 16.95 23.91 16.51
C MET A 1 17.11 22.42 16.58
N ASN A 2 16.07 21.71 16.35
CA ASN A 2 16.13 20.29 16.43
C ASN A 2 16.19 19.67 15.04
N LYS A 3 17.38 19.32 14.63
CA LYS A 3 17.60 18.70 13.34
C LYS A 3 17.29 17.22 13.35
N ASN A 4 17.07 16.67 14.52
CA ASN A 4 17.02 15.24 14.68
C ASN A 4 15.63 14.74 15.01
N THR A 5 14.62 15.53 14.72
CA THR A 5 13.26 15.03 14.85
C THR A 5 13.14 13.85 13.89
N PRO A 6 12.98 12.64 14.40
CA PRO A 6 12.93 11.48 13.52
C PRO A 6 11.72 11.57 12.62
N VAL A 7 11.96 11.40 11.34
CA VAL A 7 10.89 11.22 10.38
C VAL A 7 10.40 9.80 10.55
N ILE A 8 9.14 9.64 10.94
CA ILE A 8 8.55 8.31 11.06
C ILE A 8 8.31 7.80 9.64
N PRO A 9 8.91 6.67 9.25
CA PRO A 9 8.68 6.13 7.92
C PRO A 9 7.21 5.79 7.69
N PRO A 10 6.73 5.89 6.46
CA PRO A 10 5.36 5.49 6.16
C PRO A 10 5.11 4.03 6.51
N LEU A 11 3.89 3.75 6.94
CA LEU A 11 3.44 2.40 7.24
C LEU A 11 2.64 1.87 6.06
N ILE A 12 3.08 0.75 5.50
CA ILE A 12 2.38 0.06 4.41
C ILE A 12 1.72 -1.19 4.96
N LEU A 13 0.41 -1.29 4.78
CA LEU A 13 -0.31 -2.52 5.08
C LEU A 13 -0.29 -3.39 3.84
N ILE A 14 0.32 -4.56 3.93
CA ILE A 14 0.37 -5.54 2.85
C ILE A 14 -0.73 -6.57 3.09
N VAL A 15 -1.64 -6.68 2.12
CA VAL A 15 -2.72 -7.66 2.15
C VAL A 15 -2.41 -8.71 1.09
N GLU A 16 -1.90 -9.85 1.51
CA GLU A 16 -1.44 -10.90 0.60
C GLU A 16 -1.77 -12.26 1.19
N ASP A 17 -2.46 -13.09 0.42
CA ASP A 17 -2.93 -14.40 0.90
C ASP A 17 -1.86 -15.50 0.82
N VAL A 18 -0.83 -15.32 0.00
CA VAL A 18 0.25 -16.30 -0.12
C VAL A 18 1.38 -15.95 0.84
N HIS A 19 1.67 -16.82 1.78
CA HIS A 19 2.64 -16.57 2.84
C HIS A 19 4.02 -16.18 2.31
N GLU A 20 4.52 -16.90 1.33
CA GLU A 20 5.86 -16.66 0.79
C GLU A 20 5.96 -15.34 0.07
N THR A 21 4.93 -14.99 -0.69
CA THR A 21 4.86 -13.70 -1.38
C THR A 21 4.76 -12.57 -0.37
N ARG A 22 3.97 -12.76 0.67
CA ARG A 22 3.80 -11.77 1.74
C ARG A 22 5.13 -11.50 2.44
N ASP A 23 5.87 -12.56 2.79
CA ASP A 23 7.19 -12.45 3.40
C ASP A 23 8.18 -11.74 2.48
N GLY A 24 8.14 -12.06 1.20
CA GLY A 24 9.01 -11.43 0.22
C GLY A 24 8.77 -9.93 0.12
N LEU A 25 7.51 -9.53 0.05
CA LEU A 25 7.13 -8.12 0.00
C LEU A 25 7.55 -7.40 1.28
N GLU A 26 7.34 -8.03 2.42
CA GLU A 26 7.77 -7.44 3.70
C GLU A 26 9.25 -7.16 3.72
N LYS A 27 10.06 -8.12 3.30
CA LYS A 27 11.52 -7.96 3.29
C LYS A 27 11.95 -6.85 2.35
N LEU A 28 11.38 -6.80 1.15
CA LEU A 28 11.73 -5.80 0.17
C LEU A 28 11.36 -4.39 0.62
N LEU A 29 10.16 -4.21 1.15
CA LEU A 29 9.71 -2.89 1.57
C LEU A 29 10.39 -2.44 2.86
N THR A 30 10.64 -3.36 3.78
CA THR A 30 11.39 -3.05 4.99
C THR A 30 12.81 -2.61 4.65
N ALA A 31 13.44 -3.27 3.67
CA ALA A 31 14.78 -2.89 3.20
C ALA A 31 14.78 -1.49 2.60
N ASP A 32 13.66 -1.04 2.04
CA ASP A 32 13.53 0.31 1.50
C ASP A 32 13.22 1.36 2.57
N GLY A 33 13.11 0.94 3.82
CA GLY A 33 12.91 1.86 4.93
C GLY A 33 11.46 2.05 5.36
N TYR A 34 10.51 1.32 4.78
CA TYR A 34 9.12 1.42 5.19
C TYR A 34 8.85 0.60 6.44
N ARG A 35 7.85 1.03 7.21
CA ARG A 35 7.26 0.15 8.23
C ARG A 35 6.19 -0.67 7.53
N VAL A 36 5.98 -1.89 8.01
CA VAL A 36 5.08 -2.83 7.34
C VAL A 36 4.16 -3.49 8.36
N SER A 37 2.88 -3.57 8.02
CA SER A 37 1.90 -4.43 8.68
C SER A 37 1.48 -5.50 7.68
N LEU A 38 1.17 -6.69 8.17
CA LEU A 38 0.82 -7.81 7.30
C LEU A 38 -0.60 -8.28 7.57
N ALA A 39 -1.32 -8.63 6.51
CA ALA A 39 -2.65 -9.22 6.60
C ALA A 39 -2.78 -10.31 5.55
N ARG A 40 -3.48 -11.39 5.89
CA ARG A 40 -3.64 -12.55 5.04
C ARG A 40 -4.89 -12.52 4.19
N ASN A 41 -5.86 -11.71 4.58
CA ASN A 41 -7.15 -11.63 3.90
C ASN A 41 -7.82 -10.31 4.24
N GLU A 42 -9.02 -10.12 3.70
CA GLU A 42 -9.77 -8.86 3.88
C GLU A 42 -10.08 -8.57 5.35
N GLU A 43 -10.56 -9.57 6.10
CA GLU A 43 -10.92 -9.39 7.50
C GLU A 43 -9.71 -9.02 8.35
N ASP A 44 -8.60 -9.72 8.13
CA ASP A 44 -7.34 -9.48 8.83
C ASP A 44 -6.82 -8.06 8.49
N ALA A 45 -7.01 -7.63 7.26
CA ALA A 45 -6.60 -6.30 6.82
C ALA A 45 -7.40 -5.20 7.53
N ILE A 46 -8.70 -5.41 7.68
CA ILE A 46 -9.55 -4.43 8.38
C ILE A 46 -9.11 -4.31 9.84
N ASP A 47 -8.91 -5.44 10.50
CA ASP A 47 -8.46 -5.45 11.89
C ASP A 47 -7.10 -4.76 12.04
N SER A 48 -6.18 -5.06 11.16
CA SER A 48 -4.85 -4.48 11.19
C SER A 48 -4.88 -2.97 10.97
N ALA A 49 -5.68 -2.52 10.02
CA ALA A 49 -5.79 -1.10 9.71
C ALA A 49 -6.46 -0.31 10.84
N GLN A 50 -7.40 -0.93 11.54
CA GLN A 50 -8.04 -0.32 12.69
C GLN A 50 -7.09 -0.23 13.89
N PHE A 51 -6.28 -1.26 14.07
CA PHE A 51 -5.30 -1.29 15.15
C PHE A 51 -4.21 -0.26 14.94
N LYS A 52 -3.76 -0.10 13.70
CA LYS A 52 -2.68 0.82 13.35
C LYS A 52 -2.93 1.35 11.94
N ARG A 53 -3.32 2.61 11.88
CA ARG A 53 -3.69 3.23 10.60
C ARG A 53 -2.52 3.23 9.63
N PRO A 54 -2.66 2.63 8.44
CA PRO A 54 -1.60 2.65 7.44
C PRO A 54 -1.58 3.97 6.67
N ASP A 55 -0.43 4.25 6.08
CA ASP A 55 -0.27 5.36 5.14
C ASP A 55 -0.58 4.92 3.71
N LEU A 56 -0.54 3.63 3.45
CA LEU A 56 -0.87 3.04 2.16
C LEU A 56 -1.30 1.59 2.36
N ILE A 57 -2.27 1.14 1.58
CA ILE A 57 -2.71 -0.26 1.59
C ILE A 57 -2.32 -0.89 0.26
N LEU A 58 -1.52 -1.94 0.31
CA LEU A 58 -1.08 -2.69 -0.86
C LEU A 58 -1.83 -4.02 -0.88
N VAL A 59 -2.69 -4.21 -1.87
CA VAL A 59 -3.57 -5.37 -1.95
C VAL A 59 -3.09 -6.30 -3.05
N SER A 60 -2.78 -7.54 -2.68
CA SER A 60 -2.31 -8.58 -3.58
C SER A 60 -3.04 -9.88 -3.23
N LEU A 61 -4.32 -9.93 -3.54
CA LEU A 61 -5.17 -11.08 -3.25
C LEU A 61 -5.45 -11.87 -4.53
N ALA A 62 -5.59 -13.19 -4.39
CA ALA A 62 -6.01 -14.03 -5.50
C ALA A 62 -7.47 -13.75 -5.86
N GLY A 63 -7.81 -13.91 -7.12
CA GLY A 63 -9.16 -13.72 -7.60
C GLY A 63 -9.22 -12.84 -8.83
N LEU A 64 -10.43 -12.64 -9.34
CA LEU A 64 -10.65 -11.75 -10.46
C LEU A 64 -10.47 -10.30 -10.03
N SER A 65 -9.96 -9.47 -10.93
CA SER A 65 -9.64 -8.08 -10.60
C SER A 65 -10.81 -7.31 -10.00
N ASN A 66 -12.02 -7.48 -10.53
CA ASN A 66 -13.18 -6.78 -9.99
C ASN A 66 -13.51 -7.22 -8.55
N GLU A 67 -13.29 -8.48 -8.22
CA GLU A 67 -13.49 -8.98 -6.86
C GLU A 67 -12.45 -8.40 -5.90
N VAL A 68 -11.20 -8.33 -6.34
CA VAL A 68 -10.13 -7.78 -5.53
C VAL A 68 -10.30 -6.29 -5.32
N ILE A 69 -10.77 -5.57 -6.34
CA ILE A 69 -11.06 -4.14 -6.23
C ILE A 69 -12.16 -3.90 -5.20
N VAL A 70 -13.22 -4.70 -5.23
CA VAL A 70 -14.31 -4.59 -4.25
C VAL A 70 -13.81 -4.87 -2.84
N ALA A 71 -12.98 -5.90 -2.68
CA ALA A 71 -12.38 -6.22 -1.39
C ALA A 71 -11.52 -5.07 -0.87
N ALA A 72 -10.72 -4.47 -1.74
CA ALA A 72 -9.87 -3.34 -1.38
C ALA A 72 -10.70 -2.13 -0.92
N ARG A 73 -11.81 -1.86 -1.60
CA ARG A 73 -12.71 -0.78 -1.18
C ARG A 73 -13.33 -1.07 0.18
N ARG A 74 -13.75 -2.31 0.41
CA ARG A 74 -14.32 -2.70 1.71
C ARG A 74 -13.31 -2.55 2.84
N ILE A 75 -12.06 -2.89 2.58
CA ILE A 75 -11.00 -2.71 3.58
C ILE A 75 -10.90 -1.24 3.97
N ARG A 76 -10.82 -0.36 2.98
CA ARG A 76 -10.68 1.07 3.24
C ARG A 76 -11.90 1.64 3.98
N GLU A 77 -13.08 1.27 3.57
CA GLU A 77 -14.33 1.74 4.17
C GLU A 77 -14.54 1.18 5.57
N SER A 78 -14.36 -0.13 5.73
CA SER A 78 -14.61 -0.79 7.02
C SER A 78 -13.59 -0.43 8.07
N ALA A 79 -12.36 -0.17 7.66
CA ALA A 79 -11.32 0.27 8.58
C ALA A 79 -11.39 1.77 8.87
N ASP A 80 -12.22 2.50 8.16
CA ASP A 80 -12.43 3.94 8.33
C ASP A 80 -11.13 4.74 8.25
N VAL A 81 -10.28 4.38 7.29
CA VAL A 81 -9.00 5.08 7.13
C VAL A 81 -9.12 6.33 6.24
N GLY A 82 -10.26 6.50 5.58
CA GLY A 82 -10.53 7.67 4.76
C GLY A 82 -9.93 7.59 3.37
N GLU A 83 -10.30 8.56 2.54
CA GLU A 83 -9.88 8.60 1.14
C GLU A 83 -8.46 9.12 0.95
N THR A 84 -7.85 9.63 2.00
CA THR A 84 -6.48 10.13 1.93
C THR A 84 -5.43 9.01 1.93
N VAL A 85 -5.84 7.81 2.31
CA VAL A 85 -4.94 6.65 2.30
C VAL A 85 -5.01 6.01 0.91
N PRO A 86 -3.92 6.05 0.14
CA PRO A 86 -3.91 5.41 -1.17
C PRO A 86 -3.98 3.89 -1.08
N VAL A 87 -4.65 3.30 -2.05
CA VAL A 87 -4.77 1.85 -2.18
C VAL A 87 -4.16 1.45 -3.51
N VAL A 88 -3.20 0.54 -3.46
CA VAL A 88 -2.52 0.00 -4.64
C VAL A 88 -2.88 -1.48 -4.76
N ILE A 89 -3.45 -1.86 -5.89
CA ILE A 89 -3.96 -3.21 -6.12
C ILE A 89 -3.18 -3.88 -7.22
N PHE A 90 -2.59 -5.03 -6.92
CA PHE A 90 -1.99 -5.87 -7.94
C PHE A 90 -3.08 -6.51 -8.80
N CYS A 91 -2.88 -6.50 -10.10
CA CYS A 91 -3.84 -6.96 -11.07
C CYS A 91 -3.11 -7.70 -12.17
N VAL A 92 -3.64 -8.84 -12.60
CA VAL A 92 -2.99 -9.65 -13.64
C VAL A 92 -3.81 -9.75 -14.91
N ASP A 93 -5.04 -9.31 -14.92
CA ASP A 93 -5.96 -9.53 -16.05
C ASP A 93 -6.62 -8.26 -16.57
N ALA A 94 -6.68 -7.19 -15.80
CA ALA A 94 -7.41 -5.97 -16.19
C ALA A 94 -6.53 -4.97 -16.94
N ILE A 95 -5.22 -5.02 -16.75
CA ILE A 95 -4.28 -4.10 -17.40
C ILE A 95 -3.06 -4.86 -17.91
N GLY A 96 -2.34 -4.27 -18.85
CA GLY A 96 -1.16 -4.88 -19.41
C GLY A 96 0.04 -4.88 -18.48
N GLU A 97 0.96 -5.79 -18.71
CA GLU A 97 2.19 -5.87 -17.95
C GLU A 97 2.96 -4.56 -18.05
N GLY A 98 3.50 -4.10 -16.95
CA GLY A 98 4.21 -2.83 -16.88
C GLY A 98 3.31 -1.62 -16.77
N SER A 99 1.99 -1.81 -16.67
CA SER A 99 1.03 -0.72 -16.60
C SER A 99 0.63 -0.39 -15.17
N GLU A 100 0.19 0.84 -14.99
CA GLU A 100 -0.46 1.27 -13.76
C GLU A 100 -1.54 2.28 -14.14
N VAL A 101 -2.71 2.15 -13.51
CA VAL A 101 -3.88 2.95 -13.85
C VAL A 101 -4.57 3.39 -12.58
N ARG A 102 -4.83 4.69 -12.46
CA ARG A 102 -5.69 5.19 -11.38
C ARG A 102 -7.15 5.01 -11.80
N ILE A 103 -7.90 4.25 -11.04
CA ILE A 103 -9.29 3.94 -11.37
C ILE A 103 -10.28 4.84 -10.63
N GLU A 104 -9.87 5.40 -9.50
CA GLU A 104 -10.66 6.40 -8.77
C GLU A 104 -9.71 7.14 -7.83
N HIS A 105 -10.24 8.05 -7.03
CA HIS A 105 -9.41 8.85 -6.13
C HIS A 105 -8.59 7.97 -5.20
N ASN A 106 -7.27 8.06 -5.28
CA ASN A 106 -6.32 7.30 -4.47
C ASN A 106 -6.46 5.78 -4.58
N VAL A 107 -6.98 5.27 -5.70
CA VAL A 107 -7.02 3.83 -5.95
C VAL A 107 -6.34 3.53 -7.28
N TYR A 108 -5.32 2.70 -7.23
CA TYR A 108 -4.46 2.40 -8.36
C TYR A 108 -4.40 0.91 -8.62
N LEU A 109 -4.49 0.53 -9.89
CA LEU A 109 -4.17 -0.83 -10.32
C LEU A 109 -2.74 -0.83 -10.81
N THR A 110 -1.98 -1.87 -10.51
CA THR A 110 -0.62 -2.02 -10.98
C THR A 110 -0.34 -3.44 -11.41
N ARG A 111 0.43 -3.57 -12.47
CA ARG A 111 0.96 -4.85 -12.94
C ARG A 111 2.43 -4.64 -13.27
N PRO A 112 3.28 -4.57 -12.24
CA PRO A 112 4.67 -4.18 -12.43
C PRO A 112 5.47 -5.26 -13.15
N ASP A 113 6.37 -4.83 -14.05
CA ASP A 113 7.32 -5.72 -14.71
C ASP A 113 8.37 -6.24 -13.75
N ASN A 114 8.69 -5.41 -12.74
CA ASN A 114 9.73 -5.73 -11.78
C ASN A 114 9.50 -4.94 -10.50
N PHE A 115 10.27 -5.26 -9.46
CA PHE A 115 10.09 -4.62 -8.17
C PHE A 115 10.41 -3.13 -8.21
N ASN A 116 11.34 -2.70 -9.06
CA ASN A 116 11.67 -1.28 -9.15
C ASN A 116 10.50 -0.44 -9.64
N GLN A 117 9.68 -0.99 -10.52
CA GLN A 117 8.48 -0.30 -10.97
C GLN A 117 7.48 -0.11 -9.83
N LEU A 118 7.26 -1.16 -9.03
CA LEU A 118 6.41 -1.07 -7.85
C LEU A 118 6.99 -0.04 -6.87
N ARG A 119 8.28 -0.09 -6.62
CA ARG A 119 8.97 0.81 -5.70
C ARG A 119 8.74 2.28 -6.09
N ARG A 120 8.83 2.59 -7.38
CA ARG A 120 8.61 3.95 -7.88
C ARG A 120 7.15 4.37 -7.72
N LEU A 121 6.22 3.46 -7.97
CA LEU A 121 4.80 3.75 -7.79
C LEU A 121 4.50 4.08 -6.34
N LEU A 122 4.96 3.27 -5.41
CA LEU A 122 4.72 3.48 -3.99
C LEU A 122 5.29 4.82 -3.54
N ALA A 123 6.50 5.15 -3.97
CA ALA A 123 7.14 6.41 -3.59
C ALA A 123 6.38 7.61 -4.15
N ARG A 124 5.78 7.48 -5.34
CA ARG A 124 5.02 8.56 -5.97
C ARG A 124 3.67 8.78 -5.31
N VAL A 125 3.03 7.68 -4.89
CA VAL A 125 1.66 7.71 -4.37
C VAL A 125 1.63 8.03 -2.88
N LEU A 126 2.65 7.63 -2.15
CA LEU A 126 2.72 7.91 -0.72
C LEU A 126 2.81 9.41 -0.47
N PRO A 127 2.09 9.91 0.54
CA PRO A 127 2.27 11.31 0.91
C PRO A 127 3.71 11.52 1.33
N LYS A 128 4.31 12.60 0.85
CA LYS A 128 5.66 12.95 1.25
C LYS A 128 5.66 13.22 2.75
N PRO A 129 6.70 12.77 3.46
CA PRO A 129 6.79 13.15 4.86
C PRO A 129 6.70 14.66 4.95
N ASP A 130 5.93 15.12 5.91
CA ASP A 130 5.82 16.55 6.18
C ASP A 130 7.19 17.10 6.46
N HIS A 131 7.77 17.64 5.45
CA HIS A 131 8.90 18.49 5.65
C HIS A 131 8.36 19.80 6.12
N ILE A 132 8.29 19.92 7.40
CA ILE A 132 8.19 21.25 7.94
C ILE A 132 9.48 21.93 7.53
N PRO A 133 9.42 22.94 6.68
CA PRO A 133 10.64 23.61 6.29
C PRO A 133 11.27 24.19 7.51
N VAL A 134 12.35 23.61 7.88
CA VAL A 134 13.09 24.08 9.03
C VAL A 134 13.69 25.43 8.67
N GLY A 135 13.56 26.34 9.55
CA GLY A 135 14.06 27.67 9.28
C GLY A 135 12.99 28.60 8.76
N CYS A 136 11.84 28.08 8.66
CA CYS A 136 10.68 28.92 8.46
C CYS A 136 10.05 29.20 9.78
#